data_36af130dc29a870b818ed7b4337cecc3
#
_entry.id   36af130dc29a870b818ed7b4337cecc3
#
_cell.length_a   1.000
_cell.length_b   1.000
_cell.length_c   1.000
_cell.angle_alpha   90.00
_cell.angle_beta   90.00
_cell.angle_gamma   90.00
#
_symmetry.space_group_name_H-M   'P 1'
#
loop_
_entity.id
_entity.type
_entity.pdbx_description
1 polymer ?
#
loop_
_entity_poly.entity_id
_entity_poly.type
_entity_poly.pdbx_seq_one_letter_code
_entity_poly.pdbx_strand_id
1 'polypeptide(L)'
;MDIDKMQQSWSALNDRLSRLETENAAMVERVIRGKASSSLGTFRRHCAWGCWLIPLLIPYFVLCLSVLDIDMSHPQFWGLSVTGLLFVAVTEVREILLYRMARCIDIASMPVVEALERSVRLRKAYYLGVAVALVFLVPFVSELCVAVGDVPGADVGMVVGAVAGLVIGTVIFMFYRRKLRQLEQALGQWRASSEE
;
A
#
# COMPACT_ATOMS: atom_id res chain seq x y z
N MET A 1 9.98 -7.82 -66.02
CA MET A 1 9.68 -7.84 -64.57
C MET A 1 9.98 -6.47 -64.08
N ASP A 2 8.98 -5.72 -63.62
CA ASP A 2 9.05 -4.27 -63.38
C ASP A 2 9.74 -4.04 -62.02
N ILE A 3 11.03 -3.85 -62.03
CA ILE A 3 11.87 -3.65 -60.83
C ILE A 3 11.38 -2.42 -60.05
N ASP A 4 10.98 -1.38 -60.75
CA ASP A 4 10.45 -0.14 -60.14
C ASP A 4 9.14 -0.36 -59.38
N LYS A 5 8.24 -1.22 -59.89
CA LYS A 5 6.99 -1.57 -59.16
C LYS A 5 7.28 -2.42 -57.94
N MET A 6 8.29 -3.29 -57.98
CA MET A 6 8.69 -4.07 -56.84
C MET A 6 9.30 -3.18 -55.74
N GLN A 7 10.12 -2.21 -56.14
CA GLN A 7 10.75 -1.24 -55.22
C GLN A 7 9.70 -0.32 -54.57
N GLN A 8 8.71 0.14 -55.31
CA GLN A 8 7.57 0.90 -54.76
C GLN A 8 6.71 0.07 -53.78
N SER A 9 6.44 -1.20 -54.11
CA SER A 9 5.68 -2.06 -53.20
C SER A 9 6.44 -2.37 -51.90
N TRP A 10 7.77 -2.53 -51.98
CA TRP A 10 8.60 -2.72 -50.80
C TRP A 10 8.65 -1.47 -49.91
N SER A 11 8.81 -0.27 -50.47
CA SER A 11 8.79 0.97 -49.70
C SER A 11 7.44 1.20 -49.01
N ALA A 12 6.33 0.96 -49.74
CA ALA A 12 4.99 1.06 -49.15
C ALA A 12 4.73 0.03 -48.03
N LEU A 13 5.30 -1.17 -48.16
CA LEU A 13 5.20 -2.19 -47.13
C LEU A 13 6.03 -1.82 -45.89
N ASN A 14 7.23 -1.31 -46.08
CA ASN A 14 8.10 -0.85 -45.02
C ASN A 14 7.50 0.34 -44.25
N ASP A 15 6.88 1.29 -44.97
CA ASP A 15 6.17 2.42 -44.34
C ASP A 15 4.94 1.96 -43.52
N ARG A 16 4.22 0.95 -44.01
CA ARG A 16 3.10 0.37 -43.25
C ARG A 16 3.61 -0.35 -42.00
N LEU A 17 4.72 -1.07 -42.10
CA LEU A 17 5.32 -1.82 -41.00
C LEU A 17 5.81 -0.85 -39.89
N SER A 18 6.51 0.22 -40.27
CA SER A 18 6.97 1.24 -39.32
C SER A 18 5.79 1.97 -38.63
N ARG A 19 4.70 2.24 -39.33
CA ARG A 19 3.48 2.79 -38.71
C ARG A 19 2.84 1.82 -37.75
N LEU A 20 2.73 0.55 -38.07
CA LEU A 20 2.19 -0.48 -37.18
C LEU A 20 3.05 -0.68 -35.95
N GLU A 21 4.37 -0.62 -36.08
CA GLU A 21 5.30 -0.70 -34.95
C GLU A 21 5.12 0.50 -34.02
N THR A 22 5.02 1.72 -34.54
CA THR A 22 4.79 2.92 -33.73
C THR A 22 3.41 2.92 -33.05
N GLU A 23 2.36 2.48 -33.76
CA GLU A 23 1.01 2.35 -33.18
C GLU A 23 0.97 1.28 -32.07
N ASN A 24 1.62 0.14 -32.30
CA ASN A 24 1.72 -0.93 -31.29
C ASN A 24 2.50 -0.45 -30.06
N ALA A 25 3.63 0.22 -30.23
CA ALA A 25 4.41 0.77 -29.12
C ALA A 25 3.58 1.77 -28.30
N ALA A 26 2.86 2.68 -28.97
CA ALA A 26 1.97 3.63 -28.30
C ALA A 26 0.80 2.95 -27.56
N MET A 27 0.26 1.86 -28.12
CA MET A 27 -0.81 1.08 -27.49
C MET A 27 -0.28 0.35 -26.24
N VAL A 28 0.87 -0.30 -26.33
CA VAL A 28 1.54 -0.99 -25.21
C VAL A 28 1.82 -0.01 -24.10
N GLU A 29 2.38 1.16 -24.42
CA GLU A 29 2.64 2.22 -23.45
C GLU A 29 1.36 2.66 -22.72
N ARG A 30 0.26 2.89 -23.43
CA ARG A 30 -1.04 3.26 -22.83
C ARG A 30 -1.55 2.18 -21.87
N VAL A 31 -1.46 0.92 -22.26
CA VAL A 31 -1.89 -0.20 -21.42
C VAL A 31 -1.03 -0.30 -20.14
N ILE A 32 0.28 -0.16 -20.27
CA ILE A 32 1.21 -0.21 -19.14
C ILE A 32 0.96 0.97 -18.18
N ARG A 33 0.86 2.19 -18.70
CA ARG A 33 0.53 3.39 -17.93
C ARG A 33 -0.82 3.25 -17.22
N GLY A 34 -1.85 2.75 -17.93
CA GLY A 34 -3.17 2.50 -17.35
C GLY A 34 -3.13 1.52 -16.18
N LYS A 35 -2.38 0.43 -16.31
CA LYS A 35 -2.20 -0.58 -15.26
C LYS A 35 -1.45 -0.04 -14.04
N ALA A 36 -0.39 0.72 -14.28
CA ALA A 36 0.38 1.36 -13.22
C ALA A 36 -0.46 2.42 -12.48
N SER A 37 -1.18 3.28 -13.21
CA SER A 37 -2.08 4.30 -12.65
C SER A 37 -3.22 3.68 -11.83
N SER A 38 -3.85 2.62 -12.32
CA SER A 38 -4.90 1.89 -11.59
C SER A 38 -4.39 1.30 -10.28
N SER A 39 -3.19 0.67 -10.30
CA SER A 39 -2.58 0.09 -9.09
C SER A 39 -2.24 1.16 -8.06
N LEU A 40 -1.67 2.28 -8.50
CA LEU A 40 -1.35 3.42 -7.64
C LEU A 40 -2.62 4.10 -7.08
N GLY A 41 -3.66 4.26 -7.92
CA GLY A 41 -4.94 4.83 -7.51
C GLY A 41 -5.63 3.99 -6.43
N THR A 42 -5.59 2.66 -6.57
CA THR A 42 -6.10 1.75 -5.54
C THR A 42 -5.31 1.88 -4.25
N PHE A 43 -3.98 1.94 -4.33
CA PHE A 43 -3.12 2.14 -3.15
C PHE A 43 -3.42 3.46 -2.44
N ARG A 44 -3.49 4.58 -3.19
CA ARG A 44 -3.85 5.90 -2.63
C ARG A 44 -5.19 5.89 -1.91
N ARG A 45 -6.21 5.25 -2.50
CA ARG A 45 -7.54 5.14 -1.89
C ARG A 45 -7.48 4.40 -0.56
N HIS A 46 -6.73 3.30 -0.49
CA HIS A 46 -6.60 2.55 0.75
C HIS A 46 -5.84 3.32 1.83
N CYS A 47 -4.74 3.99 1.49
CA CYS A 47 -4.05 4.85 2.46
C CYS A 47 -4.96 6.01 2.94
N ALA A 48 -5.74 6.61 2.05
CA ALA A 48 -6.72 7.63 2.44
C ALA A 48 -7.78 7.09 3.41
N TRP A 49 -8.30 5.88 3.17
CA TRP A 49 -9.20 5.21 4.11
C TRP A 49 -8.52 4.89 5.44
N GLY A 50 -7.24 4.47 5.42
CA GLY A 50 -6.43 4.25 6.63
C GLY A 50 -6.36 5.50 7.51
N CYS A 51 -6.05 6.65 6.93
CA CYS A 51 -6.00 7.94 7.63
C CYS A 51 -7.33 8.34 8.30
N TRP A 52 -8.47 7.84 7.82
CA TRP A 52 -9.77 8.10 8.46
C TRP A 52 -10.16 7.04 9.48
N LEU A 53 -9.82 5.78 9.23
CA LEU A 53 -10.24 4.67 10.09
C LEU A 53 -9.41 4.56 11.36
N ILE A 54 -8.11 4.85 11.30
CA ILE A 54 -7.21 4.72 12.45
C ILE A 54 -7.63 5.64 13.60
N PRO A 55 -7.92 6.94 13.41
CA PRO A 55 -8.41 7.80 14.49
C PRO A 55 -9.73 7.34 15.11
N LEU A 56 -10.59 6.66 14.32
CA LEU A 56 -11.85 6.11 14.83
C LEU A 56 -11.64 4.93 15.80
N LEU A 57 -10.48 4.29 15.79
CA LEU A 57 -10.16 3.23 16.75
C LEU A 57 -10.01 3.77 18.17
N ILE A 58 -9.61 5.05 18.36
CA ILE A 58 -9.44 5.65 19.68
C ILE A 58 -10.78 5.71 20.44
N PRO A 59 -11.86 6.35 19.94
CA PRO A 59 -13.14 6.40 20.62
C PRO A 59 -13.76 5.00 20.74
N TYR A 60 -13.57 4.12 19.76
CA TYR A 60 -14.02 2.74 19.87
C TYR A 60 -13.32 2.00 21.02
N PHE A 61 -12.01 2.17 21.19
CA PHE A 61 -11.25 1.56 22.28
C PHE A 61 -11.70 2.09 23.65
N VAL A 62 -11.89 3.42 23.77
CA VAL A 62 -12.41 4.03 25.00
C VAL A 62 -13.83 3.50 25.34
N LEU A 63 -14.67 3.36 24.33
CA LEU A 63 -16.02 2.78 24.51
C LEU A 63 -15.94 1.34 25.02
N CYS A 64 -15.08 0.51 24.43
CA CYS A 64 -14.89 -0.87 24.87
C CYS A 64 -14.43 -0.96 26.34
N LEU A 65 -13.49 -0.13 26.74
CA LEU A 65 -13.03 -0.07 28.12
C LEU A 65 -14.14 0.36 29.09
N SER A 66 -14.98 1.31 28.69
CA SER A 66 -16.11 1.78 29.48
C SER A 66 -17.19 0.72 29.65
N VAL A 67 -17.46 -0.07 28.61
CA VAL A 67 -18.47 -1.15 28.64
C VAL A 67 -18.00 -2.32 29.51
N LEU A 68 -16.70 -2.57 29.57
CA LEU A 68 -16.12 -3.62 30.42
C LEU A 68 -16.02 -3.23 31.89
N ASP A 69 -16.49 -2.02 32.27
CA ASP A 69 -16.46 -1.48 33.64
C ASP A 69 -15.06 -1.51 34.28
N ILE A 70 -14.05 -1.29 33.45
CA ILE A 70 -12.66 -1.34 33.83
C ILE A 70 -12.30 -0.03 34.54
N ASP A 71 -11.84 -0.13 35.79
CA ASP A 71 -11.44 1.03 36.58
C ASP A 71 -10.18 1.70 35.99
N MET A 72 -10.43 2.81 35.26
CA MET A 72 -9.37 3.58 34.60
C MET A 72 -8.44 4.33 35.59
N SER A 73 -8.73 4.32 36.88
CA SER A 73 -7.87 4.95 37.91
C SER A 73 -6.66 4.09 38.26
N HIS A 74 -6.65 2.82 37.85
CA HIS A 74 -5.57 1.90 38.16
C HIS A 74 -4.29 2.23 37.35
N PRO A 75 -3.08 2.25 37.96
CA PRO A 75 -1.85 2.63 37.25
C PRO A 75 -1.49 1.77 36.07
N GLN A 76 -2.00 0.54 35.96
CA GLN A 76 -1.83 -0.34 34.79
C GLN A 76 -2.48 0.22 33.51
N PHE A 77 -3.56 1.02 33.64
CA PHE A 77 -4.21 1.67 32.50
C PHE A 77 -3.43 2.82 31.92
N TRP A 78 -2.54 3.44 32.69
CA TRP A 78 -1.65 4.45 32.15
C TRP A 78 -0.68 3.86 31.12
N GLY A 79 -0.09 2.68 31.42
CA GLY A 79 0.76 1.93 30.49
C GLY A 79 0.04 1.61 29.20
N LEU A 80 -1.16 1.01 29.30
CA LEU A 80 -2.01 0.68 28.15
C LEU A 80 -2.41 1.91 27.33
N SER A 81 -2.79 3.01 28.00
CA SER A 81 -3.18 4.25 27.31
C SER A 81 -2.01 4.88 26.56
N VAL A 82 -0.83 4.95 27.18
CA VAL A 82 0.37 5.52 26.56
C VAL A 82 0.83 4.65 25.38
N THR A 83 0.94 3.34 25.56
CA THR A 83 1.38 2.42 24.50
C THR A 83 0.36 2.36 23.35
N GLY A 84 -0.93 2.40 23.64
CA GLY A 84 -2.00 2.47 22.67
C GLY A 84 -1.99 3.76 21.85
N LEU A 85 -1.85 4.91 22.52
CA LEU A 85 -1.74 6.20 21.83
C LEU A 85 -0.48 6.28 20.95
N LEU A 86 0.66 5.77 21.45
CA LEU A 86 1.89 5.71 20.65
C LEU A 86 1.72 4.81 19.43
N PHE A 87 1.11 3.64 19.58
CA PHE A 87 0.84 2.73 18.48
C PHE A 87 -0.05 3.38 17.42
N VAL A 88 -1.15 4.03 17.84
CA VAL A 88 -2.07 4.75 16.93
C VAL A 88 -1.33 5.91 16.25
N ALA A 89 -0.57 6.72 16.99
CA ALA A 89 0.17 7.85 16.43
C ALA A 89 1.19 7.40 15.37
N VAL A 90 1.96 6.34 15.67
CA VAL A 90 2.95 5.79 14.72
C VAL A 90 2.29 5.23 13.47
N THR A 91 1.17 4.52 13.62
CA THR A 91 0.43 3.97 12.47
C THR A 91 -0.20 5.08 11.64
N GLU A 92 -0.73 6.13 12.25
CA GLU A 92 -1.30 7.29 11.56
C GLU A 92 -0.24 8.07 10.78
N VAL A 93 0.88 8.40 11.41
CA VAL A 93 2.01 9.08 10.75
C VAL A 93 2.50 8.25 9.55
N ARG A 94 2.58 6.94 9.69
CA ARG A 94 2.94 6.02 8.60
C ARG A 94 1.96 6.13 7.44
N GLU A 95 0.64 6.06 7.68
CA GLU A 95 -0.37 6.13 6.61
C GLU A 95 -0.34 7.49 5.90
N ILE A 96 -0.19 8.58 6.64
CA ILE A 96 -0.05 9.94 6.08
C ILE A 96 1.20 10.04 5.20
N LEU A 97 2.35 9.52 5.66
CA LEU A 97 3.58 9.53 4.88
C LEU A 97 3.45 8.71 3.59
N LEU A 98 2.89 7.50 3.66
CA LEU A 98 2.66 6.65 2.51
C LEU A 98 1.69 7.30 1.52
N TYR A 99 0.62 7.91 2.01
CA TYR A 99 -0.34 8.64 1.18
C TYR A 99 0.33 9.82 0.45
N ARG A 100 1.12 10.64 1.18
CA ARG A 100 1.86 11.77 0.59
C ARG A 100 2.86 11.29 -0.45
N MET A 101 3.65 10.25 -0.16
CA MET A 101 4.60 9.67 -1.11
C MET A 101 3.89 9.14 -2.35
N ALA A 102 2.79 8.41 -2.19
CA ALA A 102 2.00 7.89 -3.31
C ALA A 102 1.38 9.04 -4.13
N ARG A 103 0.96 10.14 -3.50
CA ARG A 103 0.40 11.31 -4.20
C ARG A 103 1.45 12.04 -5.05
N CYS A 104 2.71 12.02 -4.63
CA CYS A 104 3.81 12.64 -5.38
C CYS A 104 4.25 11.84 -6.63
N ILE A 105 3.71 10.64 -6.87
CA ILE A 105 3.99 9.84 -8.08
C ILE A 105 2.91 10.15 -9.11
N ASP A 106 3.23 10.92 -10.14
CA ASP A 106 2.32 11.16 -11.27
C ASP A 106 2.83 10.44 -12.51
N ILE A 107 2.20 9.29 -12.81
CA ILE A 107 2.59 8.42 -13.92
C ILE A 107 2.32 9.08 -15.28
N ALA A 108 1.43 10.09 -15.33
CA ALA A 108 1.09 10.76 -16.58
C ALA A 108 2.13 11.77 -17.04
N SER A 109 2.75 12.48 -16.09
CA SER A 109 3.65 13.61 -16.37
C SER A 109 5.12 13.32 -16.09
N MET A 110 5.43 12.26 -15.31
CA MET A 110 6.80 11.94 -14.92
C MET A 110 7.54 11.04 -15.91
N PRO A 111 8.89 11.20 -16.03
CA PRO A 111 9.74 10.23 -16.70
C PRO A 111 9.65 8.85 -16.01
N VAL A 112 9.73 7.77 -16.81
CA VAL A 112 9.61 6.38 -16.33
C VAL A 112 10.62 6.06 -15.23
N VAL A 113 11.87 6.50 -15.40
CA VAL A 113 12.96 6.25 -14.45
C VAL A 113 12.64 6.86 -13.10
N GLU A 114 12.16 8.09 -13.07
CA GLU A 114 11.79 8.79 -11.85
C GLU A 114 10.57 8.15 -11.17
N ALA A 115 9.55 7.76 -11.94
CA ALA A 115 8.38 7.05 -11.43
C ALA A 115 8.78 5.69 -10.80
N LEU A 116 9.72 4.97 -11.42
CA LEU A 116 10.25 3.71 -10.91
C LEU A 116 11.03 3.92 -9.60
N GLU A 117 11.93 4.90 -9.52
CA GLU A 117 12.66 5.21 -8.30
C GLU A 117 11.72 5.57 -7.14
N ARG A 118 10.72 6.40 -7.40
CA ARG A 118 9.74 6.79 -6.38
C ARG A 118 8.89 5.59 -5.93
N SER A 119 8.53 4.68 -6.84
CA SER A 119 7.80 3.46 -6.49
C SER A 119 8.63 2.51 -5.61
N VAL A 120 9.93 2.37 -5.88
CA VAL A 120 10.86 1.60 -5.04
C VAL A 120 11.01 2.23 -3.65
N ARG A 121 11.12 3.56 -3.57
CA ARG A 121 11.15 4.28 -2.29
C ARG A 121 9.86 4.09 -1.50
N LEU A 122 8.70 4.18 -2.16
CA LEU A 122 7.39 3.93 -1.56
C LEU A 122 7.31 2.51 -0.97
N ARG A 123 7.79 1.50 -1.70
CA ARG A 123 7.84 0.12 -1.21
C ARG A 123 8.73 -0.03 0.02
N LYS A 124 9.94 0.55 -0.01
CA LYS A 124 10.85 0.52 1.16
C LYS A 124 10.21 1.19 2.38
N ALA A 125 9.59 2.36 2.19
CA ALA A 125 8.87 3.07 3.25
C ALA A 125 7.70 2.24 3.81
N TYR A 126 6.97 1.53 2.95
CA TYR A 126 5.91 0.63 3.37
C TYR A 126 6.43 -0.49 4.29
N TYR A 127 7.48 -1.22 3.88
CA TYR A 127 8.04 -2.30 4.70
C TYR A 127 8.65 -1.79 6.01
N LEU A 128 9.39 -0.67 5.96
CA LEU A 128 9.93 -0.04 7.16
C LEU A 128 8.79 0.37 8.11
N GLY A 129 7.74 0.98 7.59
CA GLY A 129 6.60 1.38 8.39
C GLY A 129 5.86 0.19 9.02
N VAL A 130 5.76 -0.95 8.32
CA VAL A 130 5.22 -2.19 8.91
C VAL A 130 6.10 -2.70 10.04
N ALA A 131 7.42 -2.74 9.84
CA ALA A 131 8.35 -3.17 10.88
C ALA A 131 8.28 -2.28 12.12
N VAL A 132 8.24 -0.96 11.95
CA VAL A 132 8.10 0.00 13.06
C VAL A 132 6.74 -0.21 13.77
N ALA A 133 5.65 -0.34 13.05
CA ALA A 133 4.33 -0.58 13.65
C ALA A 133 4.31 -1.88 14.48
N LEU A 134 4.99 -2.94 14.05
CA LEU A 134 5.10 -4.19 14.81
C LEU A 134 5.88 -4.02 16.11
N VAL A 135 6.94 -3.19 16.11
CA VAL A 135 7.71 -2.89 17.34
C VAL A 135 6.83 -2.22 18.40
N PHE A 136 5.91 -1.32 17.99
CA PHE A 136 4.98 -0.67 18.92
C PHE A 136 3.75 -1.54 19.25
N LEU A 137 3.37 -2.47 18.37
CA LEU A 137 2.28 -3.40 18.62
C LEU A 137 2.58 -4.36 19.79
N VAL A 138 3.83 -4.84 19.88
CA VAL A 138 4.22 -5.83 20.93
C VAL A 138 3.98 -5.31 22.35
N PRO A 139 4.51 -4.14 22.78
CA PRO A 139 4.24 -3.62 24.11
C PRO A 139 2.76 -3.30 24.33
N PHE A 140 2.06 -2.76 23.32
CA PHE A 140 0.62 -2.51 23.41
C PHE A 140 -0.17 -3.79 23.70
N VAL A 141 0.09 -4.88 22.97
CA VAL A 141 -0.58 -6.16 23.20
C VAL A 141 -0.21 -6.75 24.56
N SER A 142 1.05 -6.60 24.99
CA SER A 142 1.50 -7.05 26.31
C SER A 142 0.74 -6.36 27.43
N GLU A 143 0.64 -5.03 27.39
CA GLU A 143 -0.13 -4.24 28.37
C GLU A 143 -1.62 -4.57 28.32
N LEU A 144 -2.17 -4.79 27.13
CA LEU A 144 -3.57 -5.19 26.95
C LEU A 144 -3.84 -6.55 27.62
N CYS A 145 -2.95 -7.54 27.45
CA CYS A 145 -3.08 -8.84 28.08
C CYS A 145 -3.05 -8.75 29.62
N VAL A 146 -2.18 -7.88 30.17
CA VAL A 146 -2.10 -7.64 31.61
C VAL A 146 -3.37 -6.96 32.13
N ALA A 147 -3.83 -5.92 31.42
CA ALA A 147 -4.98 -5.13 31.85
C ALA A 147 -6.33 -5.89 31.83
N VAL A 148 -6.46 -6.86 30.93
CA VAL A 148 -7.73 -7.60 30.72
C VAL A 148 -7.66 -9.03 31.25
N GLY A 149 -6.48 -9.48 31.73
CA GLY A 149 -6.26 -10.87 32.16
C GLY A 149 -7.13 -11.33 33.33
N ASP A 150 -7.56 -10.41 34.20
CA ASP A 150 -8.42 -10.72 35.36
C ASP A 150 -9.93 -10.68 35.03
N VAL A 151 -10.32 -10.31 33.80
CA VAL A 151 -11.73 -10.23 33.38
C VAL A 151 -12.24 -11.62 32.94
N PRO A 152 -13.28 -12.18 33.57
CA PRO A 152 -13.80 -13.50 33.19
C PRO A 152 -14.23 -13.56 31.73
N GLY A 153 -13.73 -14.55 31.00
CA GLY A 153 -14.03 -14.73 29.56
C GLY A 153 -13.24 -13.84 28.59
N ALA A 154 -12.40 -12.95 29.10
CA ALA A 154 -11.53 -12.11 28.28
C ALA A 154 -10.51 -12.92 27.47
N ASP A 155 -10.04 -14.06 28.01
CA ASP A 155 -9.10 -14.96 27.34
C ASP A 155 -9.61 -15.39 25.97
N VAL A 156 -10.89 -15.79 25.90
CA VAL A 156 -11.52 -16.21 24.65
C VAL A 156 -11.63 -15.03 23.68
N GLY A 157 -12.05 -13.86 24.18
CA GLY A 157 -12.16 -12.63 23.40
C GLY A 157 -10.80 -12.18 22.84
N MET A 158 -9.75 -12.23 23.65
CA MET A 158 -8.38 -11.89 23.24
C MET A 158 -7.84 -12.85 22.18
N VAL A 159 -8.01 -14.17 22.36
CA VAL A 159 -7.57 -15.16 21.37
C VAL A 159 -8.31 -14.99 20.05
N VAL A 160 -9.63 -14.84 20.08
CA VAL A 160 -10.44 -14.59 18.87
C VAL A 160 -10.04 -13.29 18.20
N GLY A 161 -9.89 -12.22 18.96
CA GLY A 161 -9.45 -10.91 18.44
C GLY A 161 -8.06 -10.94 17.85
N ALA A 162 -7.11 -11.62 18.50
CA ALA A 162 -5.75 -11.79 18.00
C ALA A 162 -5.72 -12.59 16.69
N VAL A 163 -6.43 -13.70 16.61
CA VAL A 163 -6.53 -14.52 15.40
C VAL A 163 -7.18 -13.72 14.26
N ALA A 164 -8.31 -13.08 14.53
CA ALA A 164 -8.99 -12.25 13.53
C ALA A 164 -8.10 -11.10 13.05
N GLY A 165 -7.44 -10.39 13.96
CA GLY A 165 -6.51 -9.31 13.64
C GLY A 165 -5.31 -9.77 12.81
N LEU A 166 -4.75 -10.94 13.13
CA LEU A 166 -3.65 -11.54 12.38
C LEU A 166 -4.07 -11.93 10.97
N VAL A 167 -5.25 -12.53 10.82
CA VAL A 167 -5.80 -12.90 9.50
C VAL A 167 -6.06 -11.65 8.66
N ILE A 168 -6.77 -10.68 9.19
CA ILE A 168 -7.09 -9.42 8.49
C ILE A 168 -5.79 -8.67 8.14
N GLY A 169 -4.86 -8.53 9.09
CA GLY A 169 -3.57 -7.88 8.88
C GLY A 169 -2.74 -8.56 7.79
N THR A 170 -2.71 -9.91 7.77
CA THR A 170 -2.02 -10.69 6.75
C THR A 170 -2.65 -10.48 5.37
N VAL A 171 -3.97 -10.49 5.25
CA VAL A 171 -4.69 -10.26 3.99
C VAL A 171 -4.39 -8.86 3.46
N ILE A 172 -4.47 -7.85 4.32
CA ILE A 172 -4.17 -6.46 3.97
C ILE A 172 -2.70 -6.34 3.51
N PHE A 173 -1.76 -6.91 4.27
CA PHE A 173 -0.34 -6.92 3.92
C PHE A 173 -0.07 -7.58 2.56
N MET A 174 -0.66 -8.76 2.30
CA MET A 174 -0.53 -9.46 1.03
C MET A 174 -1.10 -8.64 -0.14
N PHE A 175 -2.24 -7.98 0.09
CA PHE A 175 -2.87 -7.12 -0.91
C PHE A 175 -1.98 -5.93 -1.29
N TYR A 176 -1.44 -5.19 -0.32
CA TYR A 176 -0.52 -4.08 -0.56
C TYR A 176 0.76 -4.54 -1.25
N ARG A 177 1.35 -5.63 -0.76
CA ARG A 177 2.54 -6.23 -1.36
C ARG A 177 2.32 -6.58 -2.84
N ARG A 178 1.15 -7.16 -3.17
CA ARG A 178 0.79 -7.49 -4.55
C ARG A 178 0.64 -6.24 -5.41
N LYS A 179 -0.02 -5.20 -4.90
CA LYS A 179 -0.22 -3.94 -5.63
C LYS A 179 1.08 -3.19 -5.89
N LEU A 180 1.97 -3.11 -4.91
CA LEU A 180 3.28 -2.49 -5.08
C LEU A 180 4.17 -3.26 -6.07
N ARG A 181 4.13 -4.60 -6.05
CA ARG A 181 4.82 -5.41 -7.04
C ARG A 181 4.27 -5.22 -8.45
N GLN A 182 2.95 -5.17 -8.61
CA GLN A 182 2.32 -4.91 -9.90
C GLN A 182 2.71 -3.54 -10.48
N LEU A 183 2.80 -2.52 -9.62
CA LEU A 183 3.26 -1.18 -10.00
C LEU A 183 4.70 -1.21 -10.51
N GLU A 184 5.61 -1.83 -9.78
CA GLU A 184 7.03 -1.93 -10.18
C GLU A 184 7.22 -2.75 -11.46
N GLN A 185 6.52 -3.87 -11.59
CA GLN A 185 6.57 -4.69 -12.80
C GLN A 185 6.07 -3.93 -14.03
N ALA A 186 4.97 -3.19 -13.89
CA ALA A 186 4.46 -2.35 -14.97
C ALA A 186 5.46 -1.25 -15.37
N LEU A 187 6.05 -0.55 -14.39
CA LEU A 187 7.04 0.49 -14.66
C LEU A 187 8.35 -0.09 -15.22
N GLY A 188 8.77 -1.28 -14.78
CA GLY A 188 9.94 -1.98 -15.30
C GLY A 188 9.75 -2.42 -16.77
N GLN A 189 8.57 -2.91 -17.12
CA GLN A 189 8.22 -3.25 -18.51
C GLN A 189 8.22 -2.00 -19.40
N TRP A 190 7.69 -0.89 -18.89
CA TRP A 190 7.70 0.38 -19.62
C TRP A 190 9.13 0.89 -19.87
N ARG A 191 10.03 0.79 -18.88
CA ARG A 191 11.43 1.15 -19.06
C ARG A 191 12.10 0.31 -20.14
N ALA A 192 11.92 -1.02 -20.11
CA ALA A 192 12.50 -1.90 -21.11
C ALA A 192 12.03 -1.57 -22.53
N SER A 193 10.73 -1.27 -22.71
CA SER A 193 10.18 -0.88 -24.02
C SER A 193 10.59 0.52 -24.49
N SER A 194 11.18 1.35 -23.64
CA SER A 194 11.67 2.69 -24.01
C SER A 194 13.17 2.72 -24.32
N GLU A 195 13.89 1.63 -24.02
CA GLU A 195 15.33 1.46 -24.29
C GLU A 195 15.58 0.66 -25.61
N GLU A 196 14.52 0.01 -26.19
CA GLU A 196 14.51 -0.62 -27.51
C GLU A 196 14.12 0.38 -28.61
#